data_9b8990161e3701c54d344686f6a01935
#
_entry.id   9b8990161e3701c54d344686f6a01935
#
_cell.length_a   1.000
_cell.length_b   1.000
_cell.length_c   1.000
_cell.angle_alpha   90.00
_cell.angle_beta   90.00
_cell.angle_gamma   90.00
#
_symmetry.space_group_name_H-M   'P 1'
#
loop_
_entity.id
_entity.type
_entity.pdbx_description
1 polymer ?
#
loop_
_entity_poly.entity_id
_entity_poly.type
_entity_poly.pdbx_seq_one_letter_code
_entity_poly.pdbx_strand_id
1 'polypeptide(L)'
;MPMTINTNLVSLNAQRNLTTSQSSLATSMQRLSSGLRVNSAKDDAAGLAIAERMNTQVRGMNVAIRNANDGISLAQTAEGALGKVGDMLQRMRELAVQSANATNGAGDRINLDAEYQQLSAEITRTIANTRFNGIAILGGGAGAQVFQVGANSGETVTVTTTDLSGNAAVTAVTGGSLTTVALS
;
A
#
# COMPACT_ATOMS: atom_id res chain seq x y z
N MET A 1 -15.92 -77.79 -19.00
CA MET A 1 -14.99 -76.79 -18.53
C MET A 1 -13.73 -77.45 -18.07
N PRO A 2 -12.55 -77.16 -18.59
CA PRO A 2 -11.32 -77.77 -18.09
C PRO A 2 -11.09 -77.23 -16.69
N MET A 3 -11.23 -78.05 -15.67
CA MET A 3 -10.80 -77.79 -14.29
C MET A 3 -9.29 -77.79 -14.23
N THR A 4 -8.67 -76.62 -14.26
CA THR A 4 -7.23 -76.51 -13.97
C THR A 4 -7.04 -76.64 -12.46
N ILE A 5 -6.41 -77.75 -12.07
CA ILE A 5 -6.26 -78.15 -10.65
C ILE A 5 -5.33 -77.21 -9.87
N ASN A 6 -4.45 -76.49 -10.53
CA ASN A 6 -3.44 -75.60 -9.90
C ASN A 6 -3.75 -74.06 -10.00
N THR A 7 -4.87 -73.68 -10.58
CA THR A 7 -5.18 -72.21 -10.73
C THR A 7 -6.66 -72.00 -10.46
N ASN A 8 -6.99 -71.44 -9.31
CA ASN A 8 -8.36 -71.01 -8.98
C ASN A 8 -8.65 -69.66 -9.55
N LEU A 9 -9.27 -69.59 -10.75
CA LEU A 9 -9.63 -68.37 -11.45
C LEU A 9 -10.60 -67.49 -10.67
N VAL A 10 -11.51 -68.08 -9.88
CA VAL A 10 -12.44 -67.34 -9.04
C VAL A 10 -11.71 -66.62 -7.90
N SER A 11 -10.77 -67.28 -7.25
CA SER A 11 -9.93 -66.69 -6.21
C SER A 11 -9.06 -65.55 -6.75
N LEU A 12 -8.44 -65.73 -7.92
CA LEU A 12 -7.63 -64.71 -8.57
C LEU A 12 -8.49 -63.47 -8.97
N ASN A 13 -9.70 -63.71 -9.43
CA ASN A 13 -10.62 -62.62 -9.78
C ASN A 13 -11.09 -61.87 -8.52
N ALA A 14 -11.37 -62.57 -7.43
CA ALA A 14 -11.70 -61.97 -6.13
C ALA A 14 -10.53 -61.12 -5.61
N GLN A 15 -9.29 -61.63 -5.68
CA GLN A 15 -8.10 -60.88 -5.29
C GLN A 15 -7.88 -59.62 -6.13
N ARG A 16 -8.07 -59.68 -7.45
CA ARG A 16 -7.99 -58.48 -8.33
C ARG A 16 -9.03 -57.45 -7.96
N ASN A 17 -10.28 -57.86 -7.75
CA ASN A 17 -11.35 -56.95 -7.35
C ASN A 17 -11.08 -56.30 -6.00
N LEU A 18 -10.55 -57.08 -5.04
CA LEU A 18 -10.16 -56.57 -3.71
C LEU A 18 -9.04 -55.54 -3.84
N THR A 19 -7.98 -55.81 -4.62
CA THR A 19 -6.87 -54.86 -4.84
C THR A 19 -7.36 -53.60 -5.52
N THR A 20 -8.26 -53.69 -6.50
CA THR A 20 -8.86 -52.50 -7.16
C THR A 20 -9.69 -51.67 -6.16
N SER A 21 -10.50 -52.33 -5.34
CA SER A 21 -11.29 -51.65 -4.32
C SER A 21 -10.44 -50.97 -3.25
N GLN A 22 -9.36 -51.62 -2.82
CA GLN A 22 -8.39 -51.05 -1.87
C GLN A 22 -7.69 -49.80 -2.46
N SER A 23 -7.28 -49.85 -3.73
CA SER A 23 -6.64 -48.68 -4.37
C SER A 23 -7.60 -47.51 -4.52
N SER A 24 -8.86 -47.79 -4.87
CA SER A 24 -9.92 -46.74 -4.95
C SER A 24 -10.22 -46.14 -3.58
N LEU A 25 -10.28 -46.96 -2.55
CA LEU A 25 -10.49 -46.53 -1.16
C LEU A 25 -9.33 -45.65 -0.68
N ALA A 26 -8.08 -46.09 -0.94
CA ALA A 26 -6.88 -45.33 -0.57
C ALA A 26 -6.89 -43.91 -1.23
N THR A 27 -7.22 -43.85 -2.53
CA THR A 27 -7.35 -42.56 -3.25
C THR A 27 -8.47 -41.68 -2.65
N SER A 28 -9.61 -42.29 -2.32
CA SER A 28 -10.73 -41.54 -1.71
C SER A 28 -10.40 -41.04 -0.30
N MET A 29 -9.71 -41.84 0.49
CA MET A 29 -9.22 -41.42 1.81
C MET A 29 -8.18 -40.33 1.72
N GLN A 30 -7.28 -40.36 0.74
CA GLN A 30 -6.28 -39.30 0.51
C GLN A 30 -6.95 -38.00 0.12
N ARG A 31 -7.96 -38.05 -0.78
CA ARG A 31 -8.75 -36.86 -1.17
C ARG A 31 -9.54 -36.28 -0.02
N LEU A 32 -10.14 -37.13 0.81
CA LEU A 32 -10.89 -36.71 1.98
C LEU A 32 -10.00 -36.07 3.04
N SER A 33 -8.84 -36.63 3.28
CA SER A 33 -7.85 -36.13 4.23
C SER A 33 -7.22 -34.80 3.80
N SER A 34 -6.90 -34.65 2.52
CA SER A 34 -6.34 -33.40 1.97
C SER A 34 -7.38 -32.32 1.66
N GLY A 35 -8.66 -32.70 1.52
CA GLY A 35 -9.72 -31.84 1.03
C GLY A 35 -9.56 -31.44 -0.46
N LEU A 36 -8.60 -32.01 -1.17
CA LEU A 36 -8.28 -31.69 -2.56
C LEU A 36 -8.60 -32.86 -3.49
N ARG A 37 -9.19 -32.56 -4.65
CA ARG A 37 -9.46 -33.57 -5.69
C ARG A 37 -8.19 -34.05 -6.36
N VAL A 38 -7.23 -33.14 -6.60
CA VAL A 38 -5.93 -33.42 -7.22
C VAL A 38 -4.87 -33.21 -6.14
N ASN A 39 -4.18 -34.27 -5.77
CA ASN A 39 -3.19 -34.26 -4.68
C ASN A 39 -1.77 -34.52 -5.18
N SER A 40 -1.63 -35.11 -6.34
CA SER A 40 -0.34 -35.44 -6.94
C SER A 40 -0.38 -35.26 -8.47
N ALA A 41 0.81 -35.14 -9.07
CA ALA A 41 0.95 -35.08 -10.52
C ALA A 41 0.47 -36.39 -11.21
N LYS A 42 0.40 -37.49 -10.47
CA LYS A 42 -0.11 -38.79 -10.95
C LYS A 42 -1.64 -38.73 -11.17
N ASP A 43 -2.36 -37.93 -10.36
CA ASP A 43 -3.83 -37.82 -10.46
C ASP A 43 -4.24 -36.97 -11.66
N ASP A 44 -3.60 -35.80 -11.81
CA ASP A 44 -3.81 -34.87 -12.91
C ASP A 44 -2.64 -33.86 -12.95
N ALA A 45 -1.67 -34.09 -13.84
CA ALA A 45 -0.52 -33.19 -13.97
C ALA A 45 -0.89 -31.80 -14.50
N ALA A 46 -1.84 -31.74 -15.42
CA ALA A 46 -2.28 -30.47 -16.00
C ALA A 46 -3.10 -29.65 -14.98
N GLY A 47 -4.03 -30.30 -14.30
CA GLY A 47 -4.84 -29.65 -13.26
C GLY A 47 -3.99 -29.18 -12.07
N LEU A 48 -2.97 -29.95 -11.67
CA LEU A 48 -2.04 -29.54 -10.62
C LEU A 48 -1.24 -28.29 -11.03
N ALA A 49 -0.69 -28.25 -12.24
CA ALA A 49 0.04 -27.09 -12.75
C ALA A 49 -0.82 -25.82 -12.81
N ILE A 50 -2.09 -25.95 -13.22
CA ILE A 50 -3.05 -24.86 -13.24
C ILE A 50 -3.37 -24.39 -11.82
N ALA A 51 -3.64 -25.32 -10.90
CA ALA A 51 -3.96 -25.01 -9.51
C ALA A 51 -2.78 -24.30 -8.80
N GLU A 52 -1.54 -24.76 -9.03
CA GLU A 52 -0.35 -24.11 -8.46
C GLU A 52 -0.14 -22.69 -9.00
N ARG A 53 -0.33 -22.50 -10.30
CA ARG A 53 -0.28 -21.17 -10.92
C ARG A 53 -1.34 -20.24 -10.35
N MET A 54 -2.59 -20.73 -10.21
CA MET A 54 -3.67 -19.95 -9.59
C MET A 54 -3.39 -19.62 -8.12
N ASN A 55 -2.85 -20.58 -7.36
CA ASN A 55 -2.48 -20.38 -5.97
C ASN A 55 -1.39 -19.30 -5.83
N THR A 56 -0.39 -19.33 -6.72
CA THR A 56 0.64 -18.30 -6.79
C THR A 56 0.03 -16.91 -7.10
N GLN A 57 -0.91 -16.83 -8.04
CA GLN A 57 -1.61 -15.59 -8.36
C GLN A 57 -2.43 -15.09 -7.16
N VAL A 58 -3.17 -15.96 -6.49
CA VAL A 58 -3.95 -15.58 -5.29
C VAL A 58 -3.04 -15.06 -4.17
N ARG A 59 -1.91 -15.72 -3.93
CA ARG A 59 -0.91 -15.24 -2.97
C ARG A 59 -0.34 -13.88 -3.38
N GLY A 60 -0.03 -13.71 -4.66
CA GLY A 60 0.43 -12.44 -5.23
C GLY A 60 -0.61 -11.33 -5.04
N MET A 61 -1.89 -11.60 -5.35
CA MET A 61 -2.99 -10.65 -5.16
C MET A 61 -3.17 -10.25 -3.68
N ASN A 62 -3.03 -11.20 -2.76
CA ASN A 62 -3.13 -10.90 -1.32
C ASN A 62 -2.00 -9.96 -0.85
N VAL A 63 -0.81 -10.08 -1.42
CA VAL A 63 0.29 -9.12 -1.17
C VAL A 63 -0.04 -7.78 -1.82
N ALA A 64 -0.53 -7.80 -3.06
CA ALA A 64 -0.90 -6.60 -3.81
C ALA A 64 -1.98 -5.76 -3.10
N ILE A 65 -2.97 -6.41 -2.49
CA ILE A 65 -3.98 -5.72 -1.66
C ILE A 65 -3.32 -5.01 -0.46
N ARG A 66 -2.37 -5.65 0.21
CA ARG A 66 -1.65 -4.97 1.31
C ARG A 66 -0.84 -3.79 0.80
N ASN A 67 -0.12 -3.94 -0.30
CA ASN A 67 0.64 -2.85 -0.90
C ASN A 67 -0.26 -1.68 -1.34
N ALA A 68 -1.46 -1.96 -1.85
CA ALA A 68 -2.44 -0.93 -2.18
C ALA A 68 -2.91 -0.17 -0.93
N ASN A 69 -3.16 -0.88 0.17
CA ASN A 69 -3.52 -0.25 1.45
C ASN A 69 -2.35 0.59 2.01
N ASP A 70 -1.11 0.16 1.81
CA ASP A 70 0.06 0.95 2.19
C ASP A 70 0.14 2.25 1.37
N GLY A 71 -0.15 2.17 0.06
CA GLY A 71 -0.25 3.35 -0.80
C GLY A 71 -1.35 4.33 -0.37
N ILE A 72 -2.52 3.81 0.00
CA ILE A 72 -3.63 4.61 0.55
C ILE A 72 -3.20 5.28 1.87
N SER A 73 -2.56 4.54 2.76
CA SER A 73 -2.08 5.05 4.05
C SER A 73 -1.05 6.16 3.88
N LEU A 74 -0.15 6.03 2.90
CA LEU A 74 0.80 7.08 2.53
C LEU A 74 0.06 8.34 2.06
N ALA A 75 -0.92 8.19 1.15
CA ALA A 75 -1.70 9.30 0.64
C ALA A 75 -2.49 10.01 1.74
N GLN A 76 -3.12 9.28 2.65
CA GLN A 76 -3.84 9.82 3.80
C GLN A 76 -2.91 10.56 4.77
N THR A 77 -1.69 10.06 4.98
CA THR A 77 -0.70 10.72 5.81
C THR A 77 -0.27 12.06 5.20
N ALA A 78 -0.05 12.08 3.88
CA ALA A 78 0.27 13.30 3.14
C ALA A 78 -0.91 14.30 3.19
N GLU A 79 -2.13 13.84 2.96
CA GLU A 79 -3.35 14.66 3.02
C GLU A 79 -3.54 15.30 4.39
N GLY A 80 -3.39 14.52 5.46
CA GLY A 80 -3.51 15.05 6.83
C GLY A 80 -2.47 16.11 7.15
N ALA A 81 -1.24 15.98 6.66
CA ALA A 81 -0.21 16.98 6.84
C ALA A 81 -0.47 18.24 5.98
N LEU A 82 -0.89 18.04 4.72
CA LEU A 82 -1.25 19.13 3.81
C LEU A 82 -2.44 19.94 4.32
N GLY A 83 -3.43 19.28 4.94
CA GLY A 83 -4.55 19.98 5.58
C GLY A 83 -4.07 20.95 6.67
N LYS A 84 -3.16 20.50 7.55
CA LYS A 84 -2.57 21.36 8.59
C LYS A 84 -1.74 22.50 8.00
N VAL A 85 -0.97 22.26 6.94
CA VAL A 85 -0.24 23.31 6.23
C VAL A 85 -1.21 24.33 5.64
N GLY A 86 -2.33 23.87 5.06
CA GLY A 86 -3.39 24.73 4.55
C GLY A 86 -3.99 25.64 5.62
N ASP A 87 -4.31 25.10 6.80
CA ASP A 87 -4.85 25.86 7.93
C ASP A 87 -3.85 26.93 8.41
N MET A 88 -2.58 26.57 8.52
CA MET A 88 -1.51 27.50 8.90
C MET A 88 -1.34 28.62 7.87
N LEU A 89 -1.38 28.31 6.59
CA LEU A 89 -1.31 29.31 5.51
C LEU A 89 -2.51 30.26 5.53
N GLN A 90 -3.71 29.76 5.82
CA GLN A 90 -4.88 30.62 5.99
C GLN A 90 -4.71 31.58 7.18
N ARG A 91 -4.20 31.07 8.31
CA ARG A 91 -3.89 31.92 9.47
C ARG A 91 -2.82 32.95 9.16
N MET A 92 -1.76 32.59 8.46
CA MET A 92 -0.74 33.53 8.00
C MET A 92 -1.33 34.63 7.10
N ARG A 93 -2.27 34.25 6.23
CA ARG A 93 -2.99 35.24 5.40
C ARG A 93 -3.84 36.22 6.23
N GLU A 94 -4.55 35.72 7.26
CA GLU A 94 -5.31 36.57 8.18
C GLU A 94 -4.38 37.58 8.88
N LEU A 95 -3.24 37.14 9.39
CA LEU A 95 -2.25 38.00 10.02
C LEU A 95 -1.69 39.04 9.06
N ALA A 96 -1.45 38.66 7.80
CA ALA A 96 -0.97 39.58 6.77
C ALA A 96 -2.01 40.66 6.45
N VAL A 97 -3.29 40.27 6.29
CA VAL A 97 -4.37 41.22 6.07
C VAL A 97 -4.55 42.15 7.28
N GLN A 98 -4.46 41.60 8.49
CA GLN A 98 -4.53 42.41 9.72
C GLN A 98 -3.37 43.41 9.79
N SER A 99 -2.14 42.96 9.52
CA SER A 99 -0.95 43.81 9.53
C SER A 99 -1.00 44.93 8.51
N ALA A 100 -1.64 44.69 7.36
CA ALA A 100 -1.82 45.71 6.29
C ALA A 100 -2.73 46.88 6.71
N ASN A 101 -3.50 46.75 7.79
CA ASN A 101 -4.37 47.82 8.24
C ASN A 101 -3.54 49.00 8.82
N ALA A 102 -3.80 50.22 8.35
CA ALA A 102 -3.09 51.45 8.73
C ALA A 102 -3.23 51.81 10.23
N THR A 103 -4.23 51.25 10.92
CA THR A 103 -4.45 51.49 12.36
C THR A 103 -3.44 50.75 13.23
N ASN A 104 -2.72 49.76 12.70
CA ASN A 104 -1.70 49.03 13.46
C ASN A 104 -0.40 49.81 13.51
N GLY A 105 0.07 50.10 14.72
CA GLY A 105 1.37 50.72 14.99
C GLY A 105 2.53 49.75 14.70
N ALA A 106 3.75 50.26 14.72
CA ALA A 106 4.94 49.43 14.52
C ALA A 106 5.09 48.28 15.54
N GLY A 107 4.70 48.53 16.81
CA GLY A 107 4.71 47.53 17.86
C GLY A 107 3.71 46.38 17.61
N ASP A 108 2.51 46.73 17.13
CA ASP A 108 1.48 45.73 16.80
C ASP A 108 1.92 44.84 15.64
N ARG A 109 2.55 45.42 14.63
CA ARG A 109 3.09 44.69 13.48
C ARG A 109 4.21 43.77 13.86
N ILE A 110 5.07 44.13 14.83
CA ILE A 110 6.11 43.27 15.37
C ILE A 110 5.49 42.01 16.06
N ASN A 111 4.41 42.21 16.82
CA ASN A 111 3.72 41.13 17.49
C ASN A 111 3.04 40.16 16.47
N LEU A 112 2.39 40.74 15.45
CA LEU A 112 1.78 39.97 14.35
C LEU A 112 2.85 39.21 13.54
N ASP A 113 4.00 39.81 13.29
CA ASP A 113 5.14 39.17 12.63
C ASP A 113 5.71 38.01 13.45
N ALA A 114 5.79 38.14 14.78
CA ALA A 114 6.25 37.05 15.63
C ALA A 114 5.34 35.83 15.51
N GLU A 115 4.01 35.98 15.49
CA GLU A 115 3.08 34.88 15.24
C GLU A 115 3.26 34.30 13.83
N TYR A 116 3.41 35.17 12.84
CA TYR A 116 3.64 34.77 11.44
C TYR A 116 4.91 33.93 11.29
N GLN A 117 6.02 34.35 11.92
CA GLN A 117 7.29 33.60 11.89
C GLN A 117 7.19 32.25 12.58
N GLN A 118 6.42 32.14 13.69
CA GLN A 118 6.17 30.86 14.34
C GLN A 118 5.38 29.90 13.45
N LEU A 119 4.35 30.38 12.76
CA LEU A 119 3.60 29.59 11.80
C LEU A 119 4.48 29.15 10.60
N SER A 120 5.34 30.04 10.12
CA SER A 120 6.32 29.75 9.07
C SER A 120 7.27 28.63 9.47
N ALA A 121 7.84 28.71 10.68
CA ALA A 121 8.71 27.67 11.23
C ALA A 121 7.96 26.34 11.38
N GLU A 122 6.69 26.38 11.81
CA GLU A 122 5.87 25.17 11.97
C GLU A 122 5.51 24.53 10.62
N ILE A 123 5.24 25.32 9.59
CA ILE A 123 5.05 24.81 8.22
C ILE A 123 6.32 24.09 7.75
N THR A 124 7.47 24.75 7.88
CA THR A 124 8.75 24.17 7.49
C THR A 124 9.03 22.85 8.25
N ARG A 125 8.76 22.84 9.57
CA ARG A 125 8.91 21.66 10.41
C ARG A 125 7.94 20.54 9.98
N THR A 126 6.70 20.87 9.68
CA THR A 126 5.69 19.90 9.23
C THR A 126 6.09 19.27 7.91
N ILE A 127 6.53 20.06 6.93
CA ILE A 127 7.00 19.57 5.64
C ILE A 127 8.22 18.66 5.80
N ALA A 128 9.22 19.05 6.61
CA ALA A 128 10.45 18.30 6.78
C ALA A 128 10.25 16.98 7.56
N ASN A 129 9.34 16.98 8.53
CA ASN A 129 9.16 15.87 9.45
C ASN A 129 8.02 14.92 9.07
N THR A 130 7.19 15.23 8.08
CA THR A 130 6.14 14.32 7.61
C THR A 130 6.78 13.15 6.87
N ARG A 131 6.76 11.98 7.53
CA ARG A 131 7.39 10.75 7.03
C ARG A 131 6.40 9.60 7.05
N PHE A 132 6.53 8.72 6.06
CA PHE A 132 5.87 7.43 6.02
C PHE A 132 6.94 6.34 5.93
N ASN A 133 6.96 5.43 6.90
CA ASN A 133 7.98 4.38 7.01
C ASN A 133 9.43 4.89 6.87
N GLY A 134 9.73 6.06 7.49
CA GLY A 134 11.05 6.69 7.43
C GLY A 134 11.34 7.52 6.18
N ILE A 135 10.51 7.44 5.15
CA ILE A 135 10.65 8.22 3.92
C ILE A 135 9.92 9.56 4.08
N ALA A 136 10.59 10.67 3.82
CA ALA A 136 9.94 11.98 3.77
C ALA A 136 9.02 12.05 2.54
N ILE A 137 7.77 12.46 2.76
CA ILE A 137 6.74 12.44 1.71
C ILE A 137 6.33 13.84 1.24
N LEU A 138 6.70 14.89 1.96
CA LEU A 138 6.44 16.30 1.59
C LEU A 138 7.72 17.14 1.47
N GLY A 139 8.85 16.65 1.98
CA GLY A 139 10.16 17.32 1.91
C GLY A 139 11.12 16.63 0.95
N GLY A 140 12.42 16.84 1.12
CA GLY A 140 13.49 16.41 0.21
C GLY A 140 13.61 14.91 -0.12
N GLY A 141 12.64 14.10 0.29
CA GLY A 141 12.48 12.70 -0.13
C GLY A 141 11.18 12.45 -0.88
N ALA A 142 10.40 13.51 -1.10
CA ALA A 142 9.15 13.42 -1.87
C ALA A 142 9.43 13.09 -3.33
N GLY A 143 8.55 12.28 -3.93
CA GLY A 143 8.69 11.84 -5.31
C GLY A 143 7.70 10.74 -5.65
N ALA A 144 7.96 10.06 -6.75
CA ALA A 144 7.15 8.96 -7.22
C ALA A 144 7.42 7.71 -6.37
N GLN A 145 6.40 7.24 -5.65
CA GLN A 145 6.43 5.97 -4.92
C GLN A 145 5.61 4.94 -5.69
N VAL A 146 6.25 3.85 -6.08
CA VAL A 146 5.64 2.80 -6.91
C VAL A 146 5.18 1.66 -6.02
N PHE A 147 3.89 1.34 -6.10
CA PHE A 147 3.28 0.23 -5.37
C PHE A 147 2.87 -0.87 -6.34
N GLN A 148 3.34 -2.10 -6.10
CA GLN A 148 2.94 -3.27 -6.86
C GLN A 148 1.55 -3.71 -6.39
N VAL A 149 0.53 -3.51 -7.24
CA VAL A 149 -0.89 -3.76 -6.92
C VAL A 149 -1.48 -4.95 -7.67
N GLY A 150 -0.64 -5.73 -8.32
CA GLY A 150 -1.03 -6.95 -9.00
C GLY A 150 -0.02 -8.07 -8.80
N ALA A 151 -0.42 -9.29 -9.20
CA ALA A 151 0.38 -10.49 -9.06
C ALA A 151 1.52 -10.59 -10.08
N ASN A 152 1.42 -9.85 -11.21
CA ASN A 152 2.39 -9.92 -12.29
C ASN A 152 3.29 -8.67 -12.31
N SER A 153 4.48 -8.82 -12.88
CA SER A 153 5.42 -7.71 -13.04
C SER A 153 4.82 -6.58 -13.89
N GLY A 154 4.97 -5.34 -13.43
CA GLY A 154 4.47 -4.16 -14.13
C GLY A 154 3.04 -3.74 -13.75
N GLU A 155 2.32 -4.51 -12.95
CA GLU A 155 1.00 -4.12 -12.42
C GLU A 155 1.18 -3.18 -11.23
N THR A 156 1.56 -1.93 -11.50
CA THR A 156 1.92 -0.95 -10.48
C THR A 156 1.01 0.28 -10.50
N VAL A 157 0.83 0.88 -9.33
CA VAL A 157 0.25 2.22 -9.16
C VAL A 157 1.34 3.13 -8.59
N THR A 158 1.50 4.30 -9.20
CA THR A 158 2.46 5.30 -8.73
C THR A 158 1.72 6.40 -7.99
N VAL A 159 2.08 6.61 -6.74
CA VAL A 159 1.64 7.77 -5.94
C VAL A 159 2.78 8.77 -5.98
N THR A 160 2.55 9.93 -6.60
CA THR A 160 3.55 11.00 -6.70
C THR A 160 3.27 12.06 -5.64
N THR A 161 4.22 12.28 -4.75
CA THR A 161 4.21 13.39 -3.79
C THR A 161 5.21 14.44 -4.27
N THR A 162 4.91 15.72 -4.01
CA THR A 162 5.73 16.84 -4.45
C THR A 162 6.57 17.34 -3.28
N ASP A 163 7.85 17.62 -3.54
CA ASP A 163 8.70 18.31 -2.57
C ASP A 163 8.23 19.77 -2.43
N LEU A 164 7.71 20.08 -1.25
CA LEU A 164 7.25 21.42 -0.90
C LEU A 164 8.34 22.27 -0.25
N SER A 165 9.45 21.68 0.19
CA SER A 165 10.53 22.41 0.87
C SER A 165 11.24 23.40 -0.07
N GLY A 166 11.32 23.07 -1.35
CA GLY A 166 11.88 23.93 -2.40
C GLY A 166 10.83 24.64 -3.24
N ASN A 167 9.54 24.52 -2.94
CA ASN A 167 8.49 25.14 -3.73
C ASN A 167 8.50 26.67 -3.56
N ALA A 168 8.62 27.39 -4.69
CA ALA A 168 8.75 28.85 -4.69
C ALA A 168 7.58 29.56 -3.95
N ALA A 169 6.35 29.04 -4.06
CA ALA A 169 5.21 29.63 -3.38
C ALA A 169 5.29 29.46 -1.86
N VAL A 170 5.70 28.28 -1.39
CA VAL A 170 5.90 27.99 0.04
C VAL A 170 7.06 28.84 0.58
N THR A 171 8.19 28.86 -0.13
CA THR A 171 9.39 29.63 0.26
C THR A 171 9.11 31.13 0.30
N ALA A 172 8.34 31.66 -0.65
CA ALA A 172 7.94 33.08 -0.66
C ALA A 172 7.10 33.45 0.58
N VAL A 173 6.19 32.57 1.00
CA VAL A 173 5.36 32.81 2.18
C VAL A 173 6.17 32.60 3.46
N THR A 174 6.93 31.50 3.56
CA THR A 174 7.70 31.21 4.78
C THR A 174 8.93 32.11 4.98
N GLY A 175 9.46 32.70 3.91
CA GLY A 175 10.55 33.68 3.96
C GLY A 175 10.11 35.15 4.11
N GLY A 176 8.79 35.40 4.14
CA GLY A 176 8.23 36.74 4.27
C GLY A 176 8.29 37.30 5.69
N SER A 177 8.13 38.63 5.82
CA SER A 177 7.98 39.30 7.09
C SER A 177 6.87 40.38 6.95
N LEU A 178 6.06 40.53 8.01
CA LEU A 178 4.96 41.50 8.05
C LEU A 178 5.41 42.91 8.48
N THR A 179 6.65 43.06 8.93
CA THR A 179 7.21 44.34 9.34
C THR A 179 7.51 45.28 8.17
N THR A 180 7.73 44.68 6.97
CA THR A 180 8.10 45.41 5.74
C THR A 180 6.97 45.58 4.74
N VAL A 181 5.71 45.24 5.10
CA VAL A 181 4.56 45.47 4.22
C VAL A 181 4.32 46.96 4.12
N ALA A 182 5.08 47.61 3.25
CA ALA A 182 4.73 48.94 2.79
C ALA A 182 3.48 48.82 1.89
N LEU A 183 2.43 49.54 2.24
CA LEU A 183 1.26 49.74 1.37
C LEU A 183 1.77 50.47 0.13
N SER A 184 2.04 49.77 -0.95
CA SER A 184 2.16 50.38 -2.29
C SER A 184 0.85 50.25 -3.04
#